data_3aa0c6f62a8a3ef0a9dd07b00798e5a1
#
_entry.id   3aa0c6f62a8a3ef0a9dd07b00798e5a1
#
_cell.length_a   1.000
_cell.length_b   1.000
_cell.length_c   1.000
_cell.angle_alpha   90.00
_cell.angle_beta   90.00
_cell.angle_gamma   90.00
#
_symmetry.space_group_name_H-M   'P 1'
#
loop_
_entity.id
_entity.type
_entity.pdbx_description
1 polymer ?
#
loop_
_entity_poly.entity_id
_entity_poly.type
_entity_poly.pdbx_seq_one_letter_code
_entity_poly.pdbx_strand_id
1 'polypeptide(L)'
;MNAEDMTSEDQPPQNAASGTLLMVDDDENILAALKRLLRRDGYRLLTATSGKQGLEILQHDIVDVVISDQRMPEMTGVEFLRQAKTICPETVRIVLSGYTELGSVTDAINEGAIYKFLTKPWDDGLLRASIHEAFQRKELNDENRRLNQQLRSAKEQLERQNDRLQTALADQKSVMLLGEKVLRLTKDGLDQLPIPVIGIDAGSRVAFVNLAAILVAPENTWKIGELAQMGLPSVVAECVRIAPVQFTIPEMFGMGWFLDARHLGSREFPRGTLVTLLPLSPSTQIGLGPDK
;
A
#
# COMPACT_ATOMS: atom_id res chain seq x y z
N MET A 1 50.59 -2.25 19.37
CA MET A 1 49.96 -3.57 19.35
C MET A 1 48.68 -3.39 18.57
N ASN A 2 48.91 -3.37 17.37
CA ASN A 2 48.56 -4.10 16.12
C ASN A 2 47.08 -3.89 15.75
N ALA A 3 46.92 -2.88 14.89
CA ALA A 3 45.83 -2.74 13.96
C ALA A 3 46.30 -3.39 12.62
N GLU A 4 45.98 -4.63 12.41
CA GLU A 4 46.10 -5.37 11.13
C GLU A 4 45.22 -6.60 11.31
N ASP A 5 44.01 -6.59 10.72
CA ASP A 5 43.36 -7.70 10.03
C ASP A 5 41.90 -7.38 9.74
N MET A 6 41.65 -6.60 8.68
CA MET A 6 40.41 -6.60 7.94
C MET A 6 40.75 -6.66 6.47
N THR A 7 41.26 -7.82 6.06
CA THR A 7 41.38 -8.21 4.67
C THR A 7 40.02 -8.53 4.11
N SER A 8 39.68 -7.79 3.06
CA SER A 8 39.19 -8.28 1.75
C SER A 8 38.52 -9.67 1.77
N GLU A 9 37.21 -9.72 1.57
CA GLU A 9 36.52 -10.80 0.86
C GLU A 9 35.04 -10.46 0.81
N ASP A 10 34.64 -9.80 -0.28
CA ASP A 10 33.41 -10.06 -1.00
C ASP A 10 33.38 -9.27 -2.32
N GLN A 11 34.38 -9.58 -3.15
CA GLN A 11 34.19 -9.33 -4.57
C GLN A 11 33.48 -10.57 -5.13
N PRO A 12 32.29 -10.41 -5.77
CA PRO A 12 31.68 -11.52 -6.49
C PRO A 12 32.65 -12.01 -7.57
N PRO A 13 32.64 -13.30 -7.88
CA PRO A 13 33.59 -13.88 -8.84
C PRO A 13 33.47 -13.14 -10.17
N GLN A 14 34.56 -12.51 -10.58
CA GLN A 14 34.71 -11.74 -11.84
C GLN A 14 34.69 -12.64 -13.10
N ASN A 15 33.96 -13.76 -13.09
CA ASN A 15 33.87 -14.71 -14.21
C ASN A 15 32.47 -15.25 -14.46
N ALA A 16 31.42 -14.46 -14.16
CA ALA A 16 30.12 -14.74 -14.72
C ALA A 16 30.14 -14.33 -16.20
N ALA A 17 29.98 -15.29 -17.11
CA ALA A 17 29.87 -15.00 -18.54
C ALA A 17 28.83 -13.91 -18.76
N SER A 18 29.18 -12.88 -19.54
CA SER A 18 28.31 -11.71 -19.81
C SER A 18 27.03 -12.06 -20.62
N GLY A 19 26.68 -13.34 -20.76
CA GLY A 19 25.57 -13.90 -21.50
C GLY A 19 25.94 -15.11 -22.35
N THR A 20 24.95 -15.82 -22.88
CA THR A 20 25.11 -17.03 -23.68
C THR A 20 24.80 -16.76 -25.14
N LEU A 21 25.76 -17.05 -26.00
CA LEU A 21 25.68 -16.94 -27.47
C LEU A 21 25.65 -18.34 -28.10
N LEU A 22 24.60 -18.65 -28.84
CA LEU A 22 24.52 -19.84 -29.69
C LEU A 22 24.88 -19.48 -31.13
N MET A 23 25.83 -20.20 -31.69
CA MET A 23 26.27 -20.07 -33.08
C MET A 23 25.88 -21.35 -33.85
N VAL A 24 25.16 -21.20 -34.99
CA VAL A 24 24.63 -22.30 -35.77
C VAL A 24 25.11 -22.14 -37.21
N ASP A 25 25.94 -23.06 -37.69
CA ASP A 25 26.49 -23.08 -39.05
C ASP A 25 26.88 -24.52 -39.36
N ASP A 26 26.61 -25.02 -40.56
CA ASP A 26 26.97 -26.38 -40.96
C ASP A 26 28.48 -26.56 -41.25
N ASP A 27 29.22 -25.45 -41.43
CA ASP A 27 30.66 -25.47 -41.56
C ASP A 27 31.37 -25.28 -40.19
N GLU A 28 31.95 -26.35 -39.68
CA GLU A 28 32.73 -26.34 -38.42
C GLU A 28 33.91 -25.34 -38.44
N ASN A 29 34.48 -25.04 -39.63
CA ASN A 29 35.54 -24.03 -39.73
C ASN A 29 35.02 -22.62 -39.44
N ILE A 30 33.81 -22.33 -39.89
CA ILE A 30 33.12 -21.06 -39.61
C ILE A 30 32.84 -20.95 -38.10
N LEU A 31 32.29 -22.00 -37.48
CA LEU A 31 32.09 -22.04 -36.03
C LEU A 31 33.39 -21.86 -35.26
N ALA A 32 34.49 -22.49 -35.70
CA ALA A 32 35.81 -22.34 -35.07
C ALA A 32 36.36 -20.91 -35.25
N ALA A 33 36.12 -20.27 -36.39
CA ALA A 33 36.51 -18.88 -36.64
C ALA A 33 35.76 -17.91 -35.75
N LEU A 34 34.41 -18.05 -35.66
CA LEU A 34 33.56 -17.25 -34.77
C LEU A 34 33.93 -17.43 -33.29
N LYS A 35 34.19 -18.68 -32.88
CA LYS A 35 34.66 -18.99 -31.52
C LYS A 35 35.95 -18.31 -31.15
N ARG A 36 36.92 -18.29 -32.12
CA ARG A 36 38.21 -17.63 -31.93
C ARG A 36 38.07 -16.11 -31.83
N LEU A 37 37.23 -15.53 -32.69
CA LEU A 37 36.93 -14.10 -32.71
C LEU A 37 36.36 -13.62 -31.40
N LEU A 38 35.38 -14.36 -30.83
CA LEU A 38 34.58 -13.95 -29.66
C LEU A 38 35.10 -14.47 -28.29
N ARG A 39 36.21 -15.25 -28.31
CA ARG A 39 36.77 -15.88 -27.11
C ARG A 39 37.10 -14.89 -25.98
N ARG A 40 37.45 -13.65 -26.33
CA ARG A 40 37.87 -12.62 -25.36
C ARG A 40 36.75 -11.73 -24.87
N ASP A 41 35.54 -11.88 -25.43
CA ASP A 41 34.39 -10.99 -25.13
C ASP A 41 33.60 -11.44 -23.92
N GLY A 42 33.97 -12.55 -23.26
CA GLY A 42 33.40 -12.99 -21.99
C GLY A 42 32.06 -13.73 -22.12
N TYR A 43 31.60 -14.07 -23.34
CA TYR A 43 30.35 -14.82 -23.54
C TYR A 43 30.54 -16.32 -23.33
N ARG A 44 29.49 -17.00 -22.83
CA ARG A 44 29.37 -18.45 -22.92
C ARG A 44 29.04 -18.83 -24.36
N LEU A 45 29.94 -19.49 -25.07
CA LEU A 45 29.77 -19.83 -26.48
C LEU A 45 29.28 -21.26 -26.64
N LEU A 46 28.08 -21.43 -27.23
CA LEU A 46 27.49 -22.70 -27.64
C LEU A 46 27.55 -22.78 -29.17
N THR A 47 27.72 -23.99 -29.72
CA THR A 47 27.77 -24.22 -31.15
C THR A 47 26.87 -25.37 -31.55
N ALA A 48 26.24 -25.27 -32.72
CA ALA A 48 25.47 -26.31 -33.36
C ALA A 48 25.83 -26.39 -34.85
N THR A 49 25.91 -27.58 -35.38
CA THR A 49 26.25 -27.83 -36.81
C THR A 49 25.01 -28.00 -37.68
N SER A 50 23.82 -27.81 -37.13
CA SER A 50 22.56 -27.81 -37.87
C SER A 50 21.47 -27.04 -37.12
N GLY A 51 20.44 -26.60 -37.85
CA GLY A 51 19.26 -25.97 -37.24
C GLY A 51 18.56 -26.86 -36.22
N LYS A 52 18.47 -28.17 -36.47
CA LYS A 52 17.86 -29.15 -35.54
C LYS A 52 18.62 -29.20 -34.22
N GLN A 53 19.94 -29.32 -34.25
CA GLN A 53 20.77 -29.31 -33.05
C GLN A 53 20.66 -27.95 -32.31
N GLY A 54 20.59 -26.85 -33.06
CA GLY A 54 20.33 -25.52 -32.48
C GLY A 54 19.04 -25.44 -31.72
N LEU A 55 17.93 -26.00 -32.24
CA LEU A 55 16.64 -26.07 -31.56
C LEU A 55 16.69 -26.94 -30.30
N GLU A 56 17.41 -28.06 -30.33
CA GLU A 56 17.61 -28.93 -29.15
C GLU A 56 18.34 -28.17 -28.03
N ILE A 57 19.39 -27.40 -28.37
CA ILE A 57 20.10 -26.54 -27.40
C ILE A 57 19.17 -25.50 -26.81
N LEU A 58 18.35 -24.82 -27.62
CA LEU A 58 17.41 -23.80 -27.18
C LEU A 58 16.30 -24.34 -26.23
N GLN A 59 16.04 -25.65 -26.27
CA GLN A 59 15.08 -26.30 -25.34
C GLN A 59 15.68 -26.56 -23.96
N HIS A 60 17.01 -26.72 -23.88
CA HIS A 60 17.69 -27.14 -22.64
C HIS A 60 18.55 -26.07 -22.00
N ASP A 61 19.04 -25.12 -22.78
CA ASP A 61 19.92 -24.05 -22.33
C ASP A 61 19.26 -22.67 -22.47
N ILE A 62 19.56 -21.77 -21.55
CA ILE A 62 19.19 -20.36 -21.67
C ILE A 62 20.16 -19.69 -22.62
N VAL A 63 19.66 -19.20 -23.74
CA VAL A 63 20.41 -18.52 -24.78
C VAL A 63 19.93 -17.09 -24.96
N ASP A 64 20.83 -16.12 -24.80
CA ASP A 64 20.49 -14.70 -24.90
C ASP A 64 20.50 -14.21 -26.33
N VAL A 65 21.51 -14.64 -27.08
CA VAL A 65 21.69 -14.28 -28.49
C VAL A 65 21.95 -15.55 -29.32
N VAL A 66 21.33 -15.64 -30.48
CA VAL A 66 21.61 -16.68 -31.47
C VAL A 66 22.06 -16.06 -32.79
N ILE A 67 23.09 -16.63 -33.36
CA ILE A 67 23.57 -16.33 -34.71
C ILE A 67 23.46 -17.59 -35.54
N SER A 68 22.83 -17.51 -36.70
CA SER A 68 22.67 -18.64 -37.59
C SER A 68 23.13 -18.30 -38.99
N ASP A 69 23.83 -19.23 -39.63
CA ASP A 69 23.97 -19.19 -41.07
C ASP A 69 22.61 -19.33 -41.77
N GLN A 70 22.46 -18.70 -42.93
CA GLN A 70 21.26 -18.77 -43.75
C GLN A 70 21.20 -20.08 -44.56
N ARG A 71 22.33 -20.57 -45.08
CA ARG A 71 22.36 -21.75 -45.95
C ARG A 71 22.84 -22.98 -45.22
N MET A 72 21.92 -23.72 -44.62
CA MET A 72 22.21 -24.98 -43.97
C MET A 72 21.42 -26.11 -44.63
N PRO A 73 21.93 -27.35 -44.64
CA PRO A 73 21.19 -28.52 -45.04
C PRO A 73 19.92 -28.70 -44.20
N GLU A 74 18.86 -29.27 -44.78
CA GLU A 74 17.55 -29.62 -44.18
C GLU A 74 16.72 -28.41 -43.70
N MET A 75 17.30 -27.36 -43.18
CA MET A 75 16.60 -26.21 -42.65
C MET A 75 17.41 -24.93 -42.86
N THR A 76 16.80 -23.93 -43.47
CA THR A 76 17.43 -22.60 -43.61
C THR A 76 17.54 -21.87 -42.30
N GLY A 77 18.49 -20.92 -42.20
CA GLY A 77 18.62 -20.08 -41.00
C GLY A 77 17.35 -19.30 -40.64
N VAL A 78 16.64 -18.78 -41.65
CA VAL A 78 15.35 -18.10 -41.42
C VAL A 78 14.32 -19.05 -40.83
N GLU A 79 14.19 -20.28 -41.33
CA GLU A 79 13.25 -21.27 -40.79
C GLU A 79 13.62 -21.67 -39.36
N PHE A 80 14.92 -21.88 -39.09
CA PHE A 80 15.46 -22.12 -37.76
C PHE A 80 15.10 -20.97 -36.81
N LEU A 81 15.37 -19.71 -37.18
CA LEU A 81 15.14 -18.55 -36.35
C LEU A 81 13.65 -18.26 -36.11
N ARG A 82 12.77 -18.61 -37.06
CA ARG A 82 11.31 -18.58 -36.83
C ARG A 82 10.88 -19.58 -35.77
N GLN A 83 11.40 -20.81 -35.82
CA GLN A 83 11.12 -21.81 -34.79
C GLN A 83 11.73 -21.42 -33.44
N ALA A 84 12.97 -20.91 -33.45
CA ALA A 84 13.62 -20.36 -32.26
C ALA A 84 12.80 -19.25 -31.58
N LYS A 85 12.17 -18.36 -32.37
CA LYS A 85 11.25 -17.34 -31.84
C LYS A 85 10.07 -17.94 -31.08
N THR A 86 9.54 -19.08 -31.51
CA THR A 86 8.43 -19.74 -30.85
C THR A 86 8.84 -20.41 -29.54
N ILE A 87 10.03 -21.02 -29.52
CA ILE A 87 10.57 -21.72 -28.33
C ILE A 87 11.10 -20.72 -27.32
N CYS A 88 11.93 -19.76 -27.77
CA CYS A 88 12.60 -18.76 -26.97
C CYS A 88 12.34 -17.36 -27.54
N PRO A 89 11.16 -16.76 -27.33
CA PRO A 89 10.81 -15.46 -27.90
C PRO A 89 11.74 -14.33 -27.47
N GLU A 90 12.35 -14.46 -26.31
CA GLU A 90 13.23 -13.45 -25.69
C GLU A 90 14.66 -13.46 -26.23
N THR A 91 15.09 -14.53 -26.87
CA THR A 91 16.42 -14.63 -27.48
C THR A 91 16.52 -13.64 -28.64
N VAL A 92 17.60 -12.87 -28.72
CA VAL A 92 17.87 -12.00 -29.88
C VAL A 92 18.47 -12.83 -31.00
N ARG A 93 17.94 -12.70 -32.22
CA ARG A 93 18.22 -13.59 -33.35
C ARG A 93 18.90 -12.81 -34.48
N ILE A 94 20.09 -13.23 -34.85
CA ILE A 94 20.90 -12.66 -35.95
C ILE A 94 21.06 -13.74 -37.04
N VAL A 95 21.00 -13.36 -38.32
CA VAL A 95 21.33 -14.24 -39.43
C VAL A 95 22.58 -13.77 -40.16
N LEU A 96 23.43 -14.70 -40.54
CA LEU A 96 24.54 -14.50 -41.46
C LEU A 96 24.12 -14.95 -42.86
N SER A 97 24.15 -14.06 -43.84
CA SER A 97 23.63 -14.35 -45.18
C SER A 97 24.56 -13.88 -46.30
N GLY A 98 24.56 -14.56 -47.40
CA GLY A 98 25.24 -14.09 -48.64
C GLY A 98 24.43 -13.01 -49.35
N TYR A 99 25.06 -12.29 -50.27
CA TYR A 99 24.46 -11.15 -51.00
C TYR A 99 23.19 -11.50 -51.81
N THR A 100 22.95 -12.79 -52.11
CA THR A 100 21.85 -13.24 -52.99
C THR A 100 20.55 -13.57 -52.30
N GLU A 101 20.48 -13.47 -50.95
CA GLU A 101 19.36 -14.04 -50.13
C GLU A 101 18.51 -13.01 -49.41
N LEU A 102 18.64 -11.73 -49.78
CA LEU A 102 18.04 -10.60 -49.09
C LEU A 102 16.52 -10.63 -49.00
N GLY A 103 15.80 -11.27 -49.95
CA GLY A 103 14.36 -11.29 -49.99
C GLY A 103 13.75 -12.03 -48.79
N SER A 104 14.15 -13.29 -48.56
CA SER A 104 13.61 -14.12 -47.47
C SER A 104 14.02 -13.59 -46.06
N VAL A 105 15.15 -12.95 -45.97
CA VAL A 105 15.64 -12.33 -44.74
C VAL A 105 14.83 -11.08 -44.40
N THR A 106 14.47 -10.26 -45.42
CA THR A 106 13.66 -9.04 -45.21
C THR A 106 12.29 -9.37 -44.68
N ASP A 107 11.64 -10.39 -45.17
CA ASP A 107 10.34 -10.83 -44.66
C ASP A 107 10.43 -11.29 -43.20
N ALA A 108 11.45 -12.05 -42.87
CA ALA A 108 11.67 -12.54 -41.51
C ALA A 108 12.02 -11.42 -40.50
N ILE A 109 12.65 -10.33 -40.95
CA ILE A 109 12.86 -9.12 -40.14
C ILE A 109 11.53 -8.42 -39.88
N ASN A 110 10.71 -8.22 -40.93
CA ASN A 110 9.39 -7.58 -40.81
C ASN A 110 8.44 -8.38 -39.89
N GLU A 111 8.54 -9.71 -39.90
CA GLU A 111 7.82 -10.60 -38.98
C GLU A 111 8.38 -10.57 -37.54
N GLY A 112 9.49 -9.91 -37.31
CA GLY A 112 10.20 -9.89 -36.03
C GLY A 112 10.84 -11.24 -35.63
N ALA A 113 11.05 -12.13 -36.60
CA ALA A 113 11.75 -13.39 -36.37
C ALA A 113 13.26 -13.19 -36.29
N ILE A 114 13.79 -12.16 -36.94
CA ILE A 114 15.19 -11.78 -37.00
C ILE A 114 15.33 -10.34 -36.51
N TYR A 115 16.30 -10.11 -35.64
CA TYR A 115 16.66 -8.76 -35.17
C TYR A 115 17.52 -8.04 -36.19
N LYS A 116 18.54 -8.73 -36.70
CA LYS A 116 19.56 -8.14 -37.60
C LYS A 116 20.10 -9.21 -38.54
N PHE A 117 20.47 -8.79 -39.74
CA PHE A 117 21.24 -9.64 -40.63
C PHE A 117 22.66 -9.05 -40.86
N LEU A 118 23.62 -9.92 -41.12
CA LEU A 118 25.01 -9.56 -41.46
C LEU A 118 25.40 -10.31 -42.72
N THR A 119 26.16 -9.66 -43.58
CA THR A 119 26.59 -10.25 -44.87
C THR A 119 27.86 -11.06 -44.72
N LYS A 120 27.92 -12.19 -45.42
CA LYS A 120 29.17 -12.97 -45.63
C LYS A 120 29.86 -12.48 -46.91
N PRO A 121 31.20 -12.24 -46.94
CA PRO A 121 32.11 -12.27 -45.80
C PRO A 121 31.88 -11.08 -44.85
N TRP A 122 32.00 -11.32 -43.54
CA TRP A 122 31.86 -10.27 -42.53
C TRP A 122 33.17 -9.56 -42.23
N ASP A 123 33.06 -8.36 -41.74
CA ASP A 123 34.13 -7.66 -41.02
C ASP A 123 34.09 -8.04 -39.53
N ASP A 124 35.22 -8.41 -38.96
CA ASP A 124 35.31 -8.87 -37.58
C ASP A 124 34.85 -7.81 -36.56
N GLY A 125 35.16 -6.52 -36.84
CA GLY A 125 34.77 -5.41 -36.00
C GLY A 125 33.25 -5.19 -36.04
N LEU A 126 32.63 -5.22 -37.22
CA LEU A 126 31.20 -5.07 -37.40
C LEU A 126 30.41 -6.25 -36.81
N LEU A 127 30.92 -7.48 -36.96
CA LEU A 127 30.31 -8.66 -36.38
C LEU A 127 30.30 -8.57 -34.84
N ARG A 128 31.45 -8.26 -34.23
CA ARG A 128 31.58 -8.09 -32.78
C ARG A 128 30.69 -6.98 -32.25
N ALA A 129 30.65 -5.83 -32.91
CA ALA A 129 29.78 -4.71 -32.55
C ALA A 129 28.28 -5.10 -32.61
N SER A 130 27.89 -5.84 -33.65
CA SER A 130 26.52 -6.31 -33.82
C SER A 130 26.08 -7.33 -32.76
N ILE A 131 27.00 -8.20 -32.34
CA ILE A 131 26.74 -9.15 -31.24
C ILE A 131 26.58 -8.39 -29.91
N HIS A 132 27.48 -7.43 -29.65
CA HIS A 132 27.42 -6.62 -28.46
C HIS A 132 26.09 -5.83 -28.39
N GLU A 133 25.69 -5.21 -29.50
CA GLU A 133 24.38 -4.54 -29.62
C GLU A 133 23.20 -5.49 -29.35
N ALA A 134 23.28 -6.74 -29.82
CA ALA A 134 22.28 -7.75 -29.56
C ALA A 134 22.15 -8.11 -28.06
N PHE A 135 23.26 -8.24 -27.35
CA PHE A 135 23.28 -8.44 -25.90
C PHE A 135 22.70 -7.25 -25.15
N GLN A 136 23.09 -6.03 -25.52
CA GLN A 136 22.49 -4.81 -24.93
C GLN A 136 20.98 -4.76 -25.16
N ARG A 137 20.52 -5.14 -26.36
CA ARG A 137 19.08 -5.22 -26.66
C ARG A 137 18.38 -6.24 -25.80
N LYS A 138 19.00 -7.40 -25.59
CA LYS A 138 18.46 -8.45 -24.69
C LYS A 138 18.32 -7.92 -23.25
N GLU A 139 19.38 -7.32 -22.73
CA GLU A 139 19.38 -6.75 -21.39
C GLU A 139 18.28 -5.69 -21.18
N LEU A 140 18.15 -4.76 -22.13
CA LEU A 140 17.11 -3.74 -22.11
C LEU A 140 15.68 -4.35 -22.14
N ASN A 141 15.50 -5.40 -22.96
CA ASN A 141 14.21 -6.07 -23.04
C ASN A 141 13.87 -6.78 -21.72
N ASP A 142 14.84 -7.46 -21.12
CA ASP A 142 14.66 -8.17 -19.84
C ASP A 142 14.37 -7.19 -18.69
N GLU A 143 15.11 -6.08 -18.62
CA GLU A 143 14.87 -5.04 -17.63
C GLU A 143 13.48 -4.39 -17.81
N ASN A 144 13.10 -4.09 -19.05
CA ASN A 144 11.78 -3.53 -19.34
C ASN A 144 10.67 -4.48 -18.89
N ARG A 145 10.82 -5.79 -19.15
CA ARG A 145 9.88 -6.81 -18.70
C ARG A 145 9.81 -6.87 -17.18
N ARG A 146 10.96 -6.87 -16.51
CA ARG A 146 11.05 -6.87 -15.04
C ARG A 146 10.32 -5.67 -14.44
N LEU A 147 10.60 -4.47 -14.96
CA LEU A 147 9.96 -3.24 -14.51
C LEU A 147 8.44 -3.26 -14.74
N ASN A 148 7.99 -3.75 -15.89
CA ASN A 148 6.56 -3.88 -16.18
C ASN A 148 5.86 -4.86 -15.22
N GLN A 149 6.52 -5.97 -14.84
CA GLN A 149 5.97 -6.92 -13.85
C GLN A 149 5.89 -6.27 -12.46
N GLN A 150 6.94 -5.55 -12.05
CA GLN A 150 6.94 -4.82 -10.77
C GLN A 150 5.84 -3.75 -10.73
N LEU A 151 5.68 -3.01 -11.83
CA LEU A 151 4.64 -1.98 -11.93
C LEU A 151 3.23 -2.59 -11.81
N ARG A 152 2.97 -3.71 -12.47
CA ARG A 152 1.68 -4.43 -12.38
C ARG A 152 1.39 -4.88 -10.95
N SER A 153 2.37 -5.52 -10.30
CA SER A 153 2.19 -5.99 -8.91
C SER A 153 1.99 -4.84 -7.92
N ALA A 154 2.74 -3.74 -8.06
CA ALA A 154 2.57 -2.54 -7.24
C ALA A 154 1.20 -1.89 -7.44
N LYS A 155 0.72 -1.82 -8.69
CA LYS A 155 -0.62 -1.30 -9.01
C LYS A 155 -1.72 -2.14 -8.36
N GLU A 156 -1.66 -3.46 -8.49
CA GLU A 156 -2.63 -4.36 -7.85
C GLU A 156 -2.64 -4.24 -6.32
N GLN A 157 -1.45 -4.08 -5.72
CA GLN A 157 -1.34 -3.88 -4.28
C GLN A 157 -1.97 -2.56 -3.85
N LEU A 158 -1.73 -1.48 -4.60
CA LEU A 158 -2.31 -0.16 -4.33
C LEU A 158 -3.85 -0.19 -4.45
N GLU A 159 -4.39 -0.83 -5.47
CA GLU A 159 -5.84 -1.02 -5.66
C GLU A 159 -6.46 -1.74 -4.46
N ARG A 160 -5.86 -2.86 -4.02
CA ARG A 160 -6.34 -3.60 -2.82
C ARG A 160 -6.27 -2.76 -1.54
N GLN A 161 -5.23 -1.93 -1.38
CA GLN A 161 -5.14 -1.03 -0.22
C GLN A 161 -6.20 0.06 -0.28
N ASN A 162 -6.45 0.64 -1.45
CA ASN A 162 -7.47 1.67 -1.65
C ASN A 162 -8.87 1.13 -1.31
N ASP A 163 -9.21 -0.06 -1.80
CA ASP A 163 -10.51 -0.70 -1.49
C ASP A 163 -10.69 -0.94 0.02
N ARG A 164 -9.63 -1.42 0.70
CA ARG A 164 -9.66 -1.59 2.16
C ARG A 164 -9.87 -0.27 2.91
N LEU A 165 -9.17 0.79 2.48
CA LEU A 165 -9.32 2.11 3.09
C LEU A 165 -10.72 2.67 2.86
N GLN A 166 -11.29 2.53 1.67
CA GLN A 166 -12.65 2.97 1.36
C GLN A 166 -13.69 2.24 2.22
N THR A 167 -13.55 0.93 2.38
CA THR A 167 -14.42 0.13 3.25
C THR A 167 -14.32 0.59 4.71
N ALA A 168 -13.11 0.75 5.24
CA ALA A 168 -12.88 1.20 6.61
C ALA A 168 -13.46 2.61 6.87
N LEU A 169 -13.30 3.53 5.89
CA LEU A 169 -13.90 4.87 5.97
C LEU A 169 -15.43 4.83 5.96
N ALA A 170 -16.04 3.96 5.15
CA ALA A 170 -17.49 3.79 5.12
C ALA A 170 -18.03 3.26 6.45
N ASP A 171 -17.35 2.27 7.04
CA ASP A 171 -17.70 1.71 8.34
C ASP A 171 -17.58 2.77 9.46
N GLN A 172 -16.46 3.50 9.49
CA GLN A 172 -16.25 4.58 10.47
C GLN A 172 -17.32 5.66 10.36
N LYS A 173 -17.68 6.07 9.14
CA LYS A 173 -18.74 7.04 8.90
C LYS A 173 -20.11 6.54 9.39
N SER A 174 -20.39 5.27 9.19
CA SER A 174 -21.63 4.63 9.66
C SER A 174 -21.72 4.64 11.18
N VAL A 175 -20.64 4.29 11.88
CA VAL A 175 -20.57 4.34 13.35
C VAL A 175 -20.74 5.77 13.87
N MET A 176 -20.11 6.75 13.22
CA MET A 176 -20.22 8.16 13.59
C MET A 176 -21.67 8.67 13.45
N LEU A 177 -22.32 8.37 12.32
CA LEU A 177 -23.72 8.73 12.08
C LEU A 177 -24.68 8.08 13.08
N LEU A 178 -24.42 6.83 13.47
CA LEU A 178 -25.20 6.16 14.52
C LEU A 178 -24.99 6.86 15.86
N GLY A 179 -23.75 7.20 16.22
CA GLY A 179 -23.41 7.95 17.44
C GLY A 179 -24.14 9.29 17.51
N GLU A 180 -24.15 10.06 16.42
CA GLU A 180 -24.89 11.34 16.36
C GLU A 180 -26.40 11.16 16.56
N LYS A 181 -27.00 10.13 15.94
CA LYS A 181 -28.41 9.82 16.12
C LYS A 181 -28.76 9.47 17.58
N VAL A 182 -27.91 8.63 18.20
CA VAL A 182 -28.10 8.25 19.61
C VAL A 182 -27.99 9.47 20.52
N LEU A 183 -27.01 10.31 20.33
CA LEU A 183 -26.83 11.54 21.10
C LEU A 183 -28.02 12.49 20.94
N ARG A 184 -28.53 12.67 19.73
CA ARG A 184 -29.72 13.50 19.47
C ARG A 184 -30.96 12.95 20.18
N LEU A 185 -31.25 11.65 20.03
CA LEU A 185 -32.38 11.01 20.70
C LEU A 185 -32.28 11.09 22.23
N THR A 186 -31.07 10.92 22.78
CA THR A 186 -30.83 11.04 24.23
C THR A 186 -31.10 12.46 24.70
N LYS A 187 -30.61 13.47 23.95
CA LYS A 187 -30.86 14.89 24.27
C LYS A 187 -32.38 15.20 24.22
N ASP A 188 -33.02 14.83 23.11
CA ASP A 188 -34.48 15.05 22.95
C ASP A 188 -35.26 14.37 24.08
N GLY A 189 -34.85 13.16 24.49
CA GLY A 189 -35.46 12.46 25.63
C GLY A 189 -35.26 13.19 26.98
N LEU A 190 -34.05 13.72 27.21
CA LEU A 190 -33.78 14.51 28.42
C LEU A 190 -34.54 15.84 28.45
N ASP A 191 -34.71 16.47 27.29
CA ASP A 191 -35.48 17.73 27.16
C ASP A 191 -37.00 17.55 27.40
N GLN A 192 -37.50 16.31 27.25
CA GLN A 192 -38.90 15.98 27.58
C GLN A 192 -39.14 15.76 29.09
N LEU A 193 -38.07 15.61 29.89
CA LEU A 193 -38.24 15.45 31.32
C LEU A 193 -38.74 16.76 31.98
N PRO A 194 -39.77 16.69 32.83
CA PRO A 194 -40.32 17.88 33.49
C PRO A 194 -39.47 18.36 34.68
N ILE A 195 -38.32 17.77 34.90
CA ILE A 195 -37.40 18.08 36.00
C ILE A 195 -36.08 18.61 35.41
N PRO A 196 -35.47 19.63 36.05
CA PRO A 196 -34.15 20.09 35.68
C PRO A 196 -33.08 19.01 35.82
N VAL A 197 -32.33 18.77 34.72
CA VAL A 197 -31.24 17.80 34.66
C VAL A 197 -29.99 18.47 34.13
N ILE A 198 -28.88 18.34 34.86
CA ILE A 198 -27.60 18.93 34.53
C ILE A 198 -26.56 17.80 34.52
N GLY A 199 -25.83 17.68 33.44
CA GLY A 199 -24.70 16.74 33.28
C GLY A 199 -23.37 17.44 33.38
N ILE A 200 -22.49 16.87 34.19
CA ILE A 200 -21.11 17.32 34.36
C ILE A 200 -20.18 16.20 33.83
N ASP A 201 -19.22 16.53 33.02
CA ASP A 201 -18.24 15.56 32.49
C ASP A 201 -17.19 15.16 33.55
N ALA A 202 -16.34 14.19 33.18
CA ALA A 202 -15.25 13.74 34.03
C ALA A 202 -14.18 14.83 34.30
N GLY A 203 -14.12 15.88 33.47
CA GLY A 203 -13.29 17.06 33.64
C GLY A 203 -13.93 18.14 34.48
N SER A 204 -15.05 17.84 35.15
CA SER A 204 -15.83 18.79 35.96
C SER A 204 -16.34 19.99 35.18
N ARG A 205 -16.64 19.82 33.88
CA ARG A 205 -17.30 20.86 33.07
C ARG A 205 -18.78 20.56 32.88
N VAL A 206 -19.57 21.61 32.77
CA VAL A 206 -20.97 21.50 32.43
C VAL A 206 -21.11 20.95 31.00
N ALA A 207 -21.49 19.68 30.86
CA ALA A 207 -21.61 18.99 29.60
C ALA A 207 -22.93 19.26 28.89
N PHE A 208 -24.04 19.27 29.66
CA PHE A 208 -25.36 19.60 29.15
C PHE A 208 -26.30 20.09 30.26
N VAL A 209 -27.35 20.78 29.84
CA VAL A 209 -28.54 21.09 30.66
C VAL A 209 -29.79 20.83 29.81
N ASN A 210 -30.81 20.26 30.41
CA ASN A 210 -32.08 20.03 29.69
C ASN A 210 -32.95 21.28 29.66
N LEU A 211 -34.02 21.21 28.84
CA LEU A 211 -34.96 22.33 28.69
C LEU A 211 -35.60 22.75 30.02
N ALA A 212 -35.96 21.81 30.89
CA ALA A 212 -36.55 22.11 32.19
C ALA A 212 -35.58 22.94 33.08
N ALA A 213 -34.29 22.63 33.05
CA ALA A 213 -33.28 23.41 33.78
C ALA A 213 -33.14 24.83 33.21
N ILE A 214 -33.22 25.01 31.92
CA ILE A 214 -33.15 26.32 31.26
C ILE A 214 -34.40 27.17 31.64
N LEU A 215 -35.57 26.56 31.67
CA LEU A 215 -36.83 27.28 31.93
C LEU A 215 -37.01 27.76 33.36
N VAL A 216 -36.39 27.07 34.33
CA VAL A 216 -36.54 27.44 35.77
C VAL A 216 -35.53 28.49 36.25
N ALA A 217 -34.47 28.71 35.49
CA ALA A 217 -33.39 29.60 35.88
C ALA A 217 -33.38 30.90 35.06
N PRO A 218 -32.90 32.02 35.60
CA PRO A 218 -32.64 33.25 34.83
C PRO A 218 -31.70 33.02 33.65
N GLU A 219 -31.78 33.86 32.65
CA GLU A 219 -30.87 33.82 31.49
C GLU A 219 -29.37 33.80 31.94
N ASN A 220 -28.57 33.01 31.22
CA ASN A 220 -27.13 32.82 31.49
C ASN A 220 -26.77 32.17 32.84
N THR A 221 -27.70 31.53 33.53
CA THR A 221 -27.41 30.80 34.77
C THR A 221 -26.56 29.57 34.52
N TRP A 222 -26.83 28.87 33.43
CA TRP A 222 -26.16 27.62 33.07
C TRP A 222 -25.14 27.87 31.95
N LYS A 223 -23.83 27.73 32.25
CA LYS A 223 -22.77 27.99 31.26
C LYS A 223 -22.17 26.68 30.79
N ILE A 224 -22.69 26.13 29.72
CA ILE A 224 -22.24 24.89 29.11
C ILE A 224 -20.77 25.07 28.60
N GLY A 225 -19.93 24.09 28.85
CA GLY A 225 -18.51 24.07 28.49
C GLY A 225 -17.57 24.69 29.55
N GLU A 226 -18.10 25.46 30.51
CA GLU A 226 -17.32 26.00 31.63
C GLU A 226 -17.16 24.98 32.77
N LEU A 227 -16.16 25.20 33.63
CA LEU A 227 -16.00 24.41 34.86
C LEU A 227 -17.25 24.59 35.74
N ALA A 228 -17.71 23.51 36.40
CA ALA A 228 -18.92 23.52 37.24
C ALA A 228 -18.92 24.66 38.29
N GLN A 229 -17.74 25.00 38.82
CA GLN A 229 -17.58 26.10 39.78
C GLN A 229 -17.91 27.50 39.21
N MET A 230 -17.76 27.67 37.88
CA MET A 230 -18.00 28.94 37.19
C MET A 230 -19.31 28.94 36.37
N GLY A 231 -19.69 27.75 35.92
CA GLY A 231 -20.85 27.52 35.02
C GLY A 231 -22.16 27.13 35.71
N LEU A 232 -22.16 26.99 37.05
CA LEU A 232 -23.33 26.63 37.85
C LEU A 232 -23.53 27.59 39.01
N PRO A 233 -24.77 27.72 39.55
CA PRO A 233 -25.00 28.36 40.84
C PRO A 233 -24.15 27.73 41.91
N SER A 234 -23.63 28.55 42.87
CA SER A 234 -22.64 28.12 43.88
C SER A 234 -23.09 26.91 44.70
N VAL A 235 -24.37 26.86 45.06
CA VAL A 235 -24.95 25.74 45.83
C VAL A 235 -24.94 24.44 45.01
N VAL A 236 -25.27 24.52 43.75
CA VAL A 236 -25.23 23.34 42.82
C VAL A 236 -23.80 22.89 42.56
N ALA A 237 -22.90 23.84 42.33
CA ALA A 237 -21.48 23.56 42.13
C ALA A 237 -20.84 22.85 43.34
N GLU A 238 -21.19 23.26 44.56
CA GLU A 238 -20.71 22.62 45.80
C GLU A 238 -21.26 21.17 45.92
N CYS A 239 -22.53 20.95 45.59
CA CYS A 239 -23.11 19.61 45.56
C CYS A 239 -22.46 18.69 44.55
N VAL A 240 -22.03 19.21 43.38
CA VAL A 240 -21.27 18.44 42.38
C VAL A 240 -19.88 18.03 42.96
N ARG A 241 -19.26 18.90 43.71
CA ARG A 241 -17.95 18.66 44.32
C ARG A 241 -17.93 17.53 45.35
N ILE A 242 -19.07 17.42 46.11
CA ILE A 242 -19.19 16.44 47.18
C ILE A 242 -20.06 15.22 46.79
N ALA A 243 -20.46 15.12 45.54
CA ALA A 243 -21.27 14.01 45.04
C ALA A 243 -20.61 12.63 45.36
N PRO A 244 -21.40 11.58 45.62
CA PRO A 244 -22.87 11.54 45.59
C PRO A 244 -23.46 12.20 46.82
N VAL A 245 -24.48 13.05 46.61
CA VAL A 245 -25.13 13.78 47.66
C VAL A 245 -26.61 14.03 47.34
N GLN A 246 -27.45 14.04 48.38
CA GLN A 246 -28.81 14.51 48.34
C GLN A 246 -28.93 15.69 49.28
N PHE A 247 -29.49 16.79 48.82
CA PHE A 247 -29.54 18.03 49.59
C PHE A 247 -30.79 18.81 49.29
N THR A 248 -31.35 19.43 50.34
CA THR A 248 -32.50 20.33 50.21
C THR A 248 -32.01 21.76 50.11
N ILE A 249 -32.35 22.45 49.03
CA ILE A 249 -32.10 23.88 48.83
C ILE A 249 -33.39 24.60 49.18
N PRO A 250 -33.41 25.37 50.30
CA PRO A 250 -34.64 26.01 50.77
C PRO A 250 -35.21 27.01 49.74
N GLU A 251 -34.33 27.74 49.08
CA GLU A 251 -34.71 28.71 48.05
C GLU A 251 -33.65 28.86 47.00
N MET A 252 -34.02 28.61 45.76
CA MET A 252 -33.25 28.88 44.55
C MET A 252 -34.25 29.14 43.42
N PHE A 253 -34.06 30.21 42.68
CA PHE A 253 -34.97 30.64 41.60
C PHE A 253 -36.41 30.84 42.07
N GLY A 254 -36.59 31.35 43.29
CA GLY A 254 -37.90 31.65 43.86
C GLY A 254 -38.69 30.45 44.40
N MET A 255 -38.08 29.27 44.53
CA MET A 255 -38.70 28.08 45.10
C MET A 255 -37.67 27.17 45.78
N GLY A 256 -38.19 26.24 46.63
CA GLY A 256 -37.34 25.20 47.22
C GLY A 256 -37.10 24.04 46.26
N TRP A 257 -35.94 23.43 46.41
CA TRP A 257 -35.54 22.30 45.57
C TRP A 257 -34.95 21.16 46.40
N PHE A 258 -35.25 19.92 45.98
CA PHE A 258 -34.48 18.76 46.39
C PHE A 258 -33.48 18.43 45.29
N LEU A 259 -32.18 18.49 45.57
CA LEU A 259 -31.10 18.19 44.67
C LEU A 259 -30.59 16.77 44.93
N ASP A 260 -30.48 15.99 43.88
CA ASP A 260 -29.81 14.68 43.89
C ASP A 260 -28.65 14.70 42.88
N ALA A 261 -27.43 14.60 43.38
CA ALA A 261 -26.21 14.55 42.55
C ALA A 261 -25.61 13.16 42.65
N ARG A 262 -25.43 12.51 41.51
CA ARG A 262 -24.89 11.15 41.42
C ARG A 262 -23.75 11.04 40.41
N HIS A 263 -22.72 10.27 40.76
CA HIS A 263 -21.67 9.94 39.80
C HIS A 263 -22.18 9.00 38.73
N LEU A 264 -21.78 9.27 37.50
CA LEU A 264 -21.96 8.40 36.34
C LEU A 264 -20.71 7.55 36.14
N GLY A 265 -20.88 6.25 35.81
CA GLY A 265 -19.80 5.31 35.66
C GLY A 265 -19.42 4.58 36.94
N SER A 266 -18.30 3.88 36.94
CA SER A 266 -17.75 3.21 38.12
C SER A 266 -16.75 4.12 38.86
N ARG A 267 -16.38 3.73 40.09
CA ARG A 267 -15.33 4.43 40.83
C ARG A 267 -13.99 4.42 40.14
N GLU A 268 -13.71 3.36 39.36
CA GLU A 268 -12.46 3.23 38.60
C GLU A 268 -12.47 4.02 37.25
N PHE A 269 -13.68 4.22 36.70
CA PHE A 269 -13.87 4.95 35.43
C PHE A 269 -15.02 5.97 35.59
N PRO A 270 -14.80 7.09 36.27
CA PRO A 270 -15.79 8.14 36.45
C PRO A 270 -16.09 8.77 35.07
N ARG A 271 -17.37 8.78 34.68
CA ARG A 271 -17.84 9.39 33.44
C ARG A 271 -18.41 10.80 33.65
N GLY A 272 -18.52 11.23 34.88
CA GLY A 272 -19.06 12.52 35.24
C GLY A 272 -20.07 12.46 36.39
N THR A 273 -20.85 13.50 36.53
CA THR A 273 -21.90 13.64 37.58
C THR A 273 -23.21 14.07 36.93
N LEU A 274 -24.30 13.44 37.31
CA LEU A 274 -25.66 13.85 36.95
C LEU A 274 -26.27 14.54 38.15
N VAL A 275 -26.82 15.72 37.93
CA VAL A 275 -27.57 16.48 38.94
C VAL A 275 -29.02 16.59 38.48
N THR A 276 -29.95 16.26 39.37
CA THR A 276 -31.39 16.46 39.17
C THR A 276 -31.94 17.36 40.26
N LEU A 277 -32.86 18.23 39.90
CA LEU A 277 -33.55 19.14 40.81
C LEU A 277 -35.04 18.80 40.79
N LEU A 278 -35.59 18.53 41.97
CA LEU A 278 -37.03 18.27 42.15
C LEU A 278 -37.64 19.44 42.94
N PRO A 279 -38.71 20.08 42.44
CA PRO A 279 -39.34 21.17 43.16
C PRO A 279 -39.98 20.65 44.47
N LEU A 280 -39.77 21.38 45.55
CA LEU A 280 -40.45 21.12 46.81
C LEU A 280 -41.86 21.69 46.72
N SER A 281 -42.85 20.84 46.97
CA SER A 281 -44.26 21.31 47.10
C SER A 281 -44.41 22.26 48.29
N PRO A 282 -45.24 23.30 48.19
CA PRO A 282 -45.50 24.22 49.33
C PRO A 282 -45.90 23.52 50.62
N SER A 283 -46.44 22.29 50.53
CA SER A 283 -46.88 21.49 51.67
C SER A 283 -45.80 20.72 52.41
N THR A 284 -44.52 20.69 51.87
CA THR A 284 -43.44 19.93 52.49
C THR A 284 -42.57 20.77 53.45
N GLN A 285 -42.87 22.06 53.59
CA GLN A 285 -42.27 22.96 54.59
C GLN A 285 -42.68 22.80 56.04
N ILE A 286 -43.61 21.87 56.35
CA ILE A 286 -44.06 21.66 57.73
C ILE A 286 -43.50 20.28 58.19
N GLY A 287 -42.37 20.29 58.87
CA GLY A 287 -41.95 19.09 59.57
C GLY A 287 -40.44 18.88 59.83
N LEU A 288 -39.74 19.89 60.23
CA LEU A 288 -38.52 19.71 60.98
C LEU A 288 -38.59 20.65 62.21
N GLY A 289 -39.38 20.24 63.17
CA GLY A 289 -39.26 20.76 64.52
C GLY A 289 -37.94 20.23 65.14
N PRO A 290 -37.34 20.97 66.04
CA PRO A 290 -36.13 20.55 66.71
C PRO A 290 -36.49 19.49 67.77
N ASP A 291 -36.18 18.23 67.53
CA ASP A 291 -36.16 17.24 68.62
C ASP A 291 -34.70 16.98 69.03
N LYS A 292 -34.54 17.39 70.23
CA LYS A 292 -33.57 17.14 71.33
C LYS A 292 -32.34 16.30 71.09
#